data_2bfab5235294a8bb106e86cd78f0d207
#
_entry.id   2bfab5235294a8bb106e86cd78f0d207
#
_cell.length_a   1.000
_cell.length_b   1.000
_cell.length_c   1.000
_cell.angle_alpha   90.00
_cell.angle_beta   90.00
_cell.angle_gamma   90.00
#
_symmetry.space_group_name_H-M   'P 1'
#
loop_
_entity.id
_entity.type
_entity.pdbx_description
1 polymer ?
#
loop_
_entity_poly.entity_id
_entity_poly.type
_entity_poly.pdbx_seq_one_letter_code
_entity_poly.pdbx_strand_id
1 'polypeptide(L)'
;MTFVADLPASASVFGKSLAVRETTIPGLLEVDLPVHGDTRGWFKENWQREKMVAAGLPDFHAVQNNISFNDAVGTTRGLHAEPWDKWVSVATGRVFAAWVDLREGPSFGAVYSTEIDVSRAVFVPRGVANSYQTLEADTAYTYLVTDHWSPDAAYSFVNLADETAAIEWPIPLDQVEISEKDRAHPRLADAVPVKPRRILVIGSSGQLGRALRASYGEHDHLEYADRDELDISSPELMSARPWRTYDTIINAAAYTAVDRAETVEGRVDAWAANATGAANLARVAAEFGLTLVHISTDYVFDGELERAYREDDALCPLGVYAQTKAAAD
;
A
#
# COMPACT_ATOMS: atom_id res chain seq x y z
N MET A 1 14.90 12.04 -46.94
CA MET A 1 15.70 11.50 -45.83
C MET A 1 14.75 10.83 -44.88
N THR A 2 14.65 9.51 -44.96
CA THR A 2 13.74 8.70 -44.13
C THR A 2 14.53 8.38 -42.88
N PHE A 3 14.19 9.01 -41.76
CA PHE A 3 14.67 8.57 -40.44
C PHE A 3 13.95 7.25 -40.10
N VAL A 4 14.59 6.15 -40.42
CA VAL A 4 14.29 4.88 -39.75
C VAL A 4 15.06 4.96 -38.45
N ALA A 5 14.37 5.25 -37.35
CA ALA A 5 14.91 5.01 -36.03
C ALA A 5 15.12 3.49 -35.91
N ASP A 6 16.37 3.06 -35.86
CA ASP A 6 16.72 1.70 -35.43
C ASP A 6 16.20 1.55 -34.00
N LEU A 7 15.01 0.98 -33.87
CA LEU A 7 14.53 0.46 -32.59
C LEU A 7 15.49 -0.67 -32.18
N PRO A 8 16.12 -0.60 -31.00
CA PRO A 8 16.94 -1.71 -30.54
C PRO A 8 16.04 -2.93 -30.43
N ALA A 9 16.20 -3.84 -31.36
CA ALA A 9 15.46 -5.06 -31.42
C ALA A 9 15.98 -6.03 -30.36
N SER A 10 15.34 -6.05 -29.20
CA SER A 10 15.20 -7.32 -28.51
C SER A 10 13.80 -7.84 -28.79
N ALA A 11 13.70 -8.94 -29.52
CA ALA A 11 12.45 -9.66 -29.81
C ALA A 11 11.65 -10.06 -28.53
N SER A 12 12.19 -9.75 -27.36
CA SER A 12 11.62 -10.02 -26.03
C SER A 12 10.71 -8.92 -25.49
N VAL A 13 10.69 -7.71 -26.08
CA VAL A 13 9.91 -6.56 -25.57
C VAL A 13 8.45 -6.65 -26.00
N PHE A 14 8.18 -7.08 -27.24
CA PHE A 14 6.84 -7.14 -27.81
C PHE A 14 6.17 -8.51 -27.59
N GLY A 15 4.83 -8.51 -27.54
CA GLY A 15 4.02 -9.74 -27.51
C GLY A 15 3.93 -10.40 -26.15
N LYS A 16 4.41 -9.79 -25.08
CA LYS A 16 4.14 -10.29 -23.72
C LYS A 16 2.67 -10.09 -23.36
N SER A 17 2.14 -11.00 -22.55
CA SER A 17 0.85 -10.83 -21.88
C SER A 17 1.08 -10.23 -20.49
N LEU A 18 0.07 -9.54 -19.96
CA LEU A 18 0.10 -9.12 -18.54
C LEU A 18 0.25 -10.35 -17.66
N ALA A 19 1.30 -10.39 -16.87
CA ALA A 19 1.60 -11.46 -15.94
C ALA A 19 2.28 -10.93 -14.68
N VAL A 20 1.82 -11.37 -13.51
CA VAL A 20 2.36 -11.01 -12.21
C VAL A 20 3.12 -12.19 -11.64
N ARG A 21 4.32 -11.95 -11.11
CA ARG A 21 5.19 -12.96 -10.50
C ARG A 21 5.67 -12.50 -9.13
N GLU A 22 5.64 -13.40 -8.17
CA GLU A 22 6.30 -13.20 -6.88
C GLU A 22 7.82 -13.23 -7.05
N THR A 23 8.51 -12.52 -6.16
CA THR A 23 9.98 -12.52 -6.07
C THR A 23 10.45 -13.17 -4.76
N THR A 24 11.74 -13.15 -4.50
CA THR A 24 12.32 -13.62 -3.22
C THR A 24 11.98 -12.71 -2.04
N ILE A 25 11.53 -11.48 -2.28
CA ILE A 25 11.08 -10.54 -1.25
C ILE A 25 9.55 -10.58 -1.18
N PRO A 26 8.94 -10.94 -0.05
CA PRO A 26 7.48 -11.04 0.07
C PRO A 26 6.76 -9.74 -0.32
N GLY A 27 5.80 -9.83 -1.25
CA GLY A 27 5.01 -8.69 -1.74
C GLY A 27 5.72 -7.78 -2.75
N LEU A 28 7.00 -7.98 -3.02
CA LEU A 28 7.67 -7.38 -4.18
C LEU A 28 7.28 -8.20 -5.43
N LEU A 29 6.56 -7.59 -6.36
CA LEU A 29 5.98 -8.29 -7.50
C LEU A 29 6.56 -7.79 -8.81
N GLU A 30 7.09 -8.71 -9.62
CA GLU A 30 7.52 -8.42 -10.99
C GLU A 30 6.34 -8.59 -11.95
N VAL A 31 6.21 -7.66 -12.90
CA VAL A 31 5.06 -7.63 -13.82
C VAL A 31 5.52 -7.46 -15.26
N ASP A 32 5.14 -8.41 -16.11
CA ASP A 32 5.25 -8.21 -17.56
C ASP A 32 4.11 -7.34 -18.05
N LEU A 33 4.44 -6.32 -18.84
CA LEU A 33 3.49 -5.40 -19.46
C LEU A 33 3.38 -5.68 -20.95
N PRO A 34 2.15 -5.77 -21.51
CA PRO A 34 1.95 -5.81 -22.95
C PRO A 34 2.46 -4.51 -23.59
N VAL A 35 3.35 -4.64 -24.57
CA VAL A 35 3.83 -3.53 -25.40
C VAL A 35 3.39 -3.79 -26.83
N HIS A 36 2.75 -2.81 -27.44
CA HIS A 36 2.22 -2.86 -28.80
C HIS A 36 2.99 -1.90 -29.69
N GLY A 37 3.68 -2.43 -30.71
CA GLY A 37 4.46 -1.63 -31.66
C GLY A 37 3.76 -1.49 -33.00
N ASP A 38 3.92 -0.32 -33.65
CA ASP A 38 3.53 -0.06 -35.04
C ASP A 38 4.55 0.87 -35.73
N THR A 39 4.24 1.34 -36.94
CA THR A 39 5.12 2.23 -37.72
C THR A 39 5.37 3.59 -37.07
N ARG A 40 4.66 3.98 -36.04
CA ARG A 40 4.79 5.25 -35.30
C ARG A 40 5.61 5.11 -34.01
N GLY A 41 5.90 3.87 -33.58
CA GLY A 41 6.58 3.56 -32.32
C GLY A 41 5.88 2.46 -31.54
N TRP A 42 5.78 2.61 -30.22
CA TRP A 42 5.12 1.65 -29.37
C TRP A 42 4.17 2.32 -28.36
N PHE A 43 3.21 1.54 -27.87
CA PHE A 43 2.26 1.92 -26.84
C PHE A 43 2.20 0.83 -25.77
N LYS A 44 2.06 1.22 -24.50
CA LYS A 44 1.73 0.32 -23.39
C LYS A 44 0.77 0.99 -22.42
N GLU A 45 -0.08 0.20 -21.79
CA GLU A 45 -0.78 0.62 -20.58
C GLU A 45 0.20 0.47 -19.42
N ASN A 46 0.80 1.59 -18.98
CA ASN A 46 1.79 1.55 -17.90
C ASN A 46 1.17 1.23 -16.54
N TRP A 47 -0.07 1.65 -16.33
CA TRP A 47 -0.89 1.34 -15.18
C TRP A 47 -2.37 1.31 -15.56
N GLN A 48 -3.05 0.22 -15.24
CA GLN A 48 -4.50 0.07 -15.42
C GLN A 48 -5.03 -0.77 -14.25
N ARG A 49 -5.66 -0.08 -13.28
CA ARG A 49 -6.02 -0.62 -11.96
C ARG A 49 -6.82 -1.92 -12.05
N GLU A 50 -7.93 -1.94 -12.80
CA GLU A 50 -8.83 -3.10 -12.87
C GLU A 50 -8.13 -4.35 -13.40
N LYS A 51 -7.37 -4.22 -14.50
CA LYS A 51 -6.65 -5.35 -15.11
C LYS A 51 -5.54 -5.87 -14.18
N MET A 52 -4.85 -4.96 -13.50
CA MET A 52 -3.72 -5.34 -12.65
C MET A 52 -4.18 -5.97 -11.35
N VAL A 53 -5.25 -5.47 -10.73
CA VAL A 53 -5.87 -6.10 -9.55
C VAL A 53 -6.43 -7.48 -9.93
N ALA A 54 -7.10 -7.60 -11.08
CA ALA A 54 -7.58 -8.89 -11.58
C ALA A 54 -6.44 -9.89 -11.89
N ALA A 55 -5.24 -9.39 -12.20
CA ALA A 55 -4.04 -10.20 -12.41
C ALA A 55 -3.29 -10.54 -11.10
N GLY A 56 -3.76 -10.07 -9.94
CA GLY A 56 -3.21 -10.40 -8.63
C GLY A 56 -2.34 -9.31 -7.98
N LEU A 57 -2.27 -8.10 -8.54
CA LEU A 57 -1.63 -6.99 -7.82
C LEU A 57 -2.50 -6.50 -6.66
N PRO A 58 -1.88 -5.99 -5.58
CA PRO A 58 -2.59 -5.25 -4.56
C PRO A 58 -3.37 -4.07 -5.17
N ASP A 59 -4.48 -3.69 -4.56
CA ASP A 59 -5.24 -2.52 -4.95
C ASP A 59 -4.47 -1.24 -4.62
N PHE A 60 -3.70 -0.79 -5.59
CA PHE A 60 -2.74 0.29 -5.47
C PHE A 60 -3.38 1.64 -5.88
N HIS A 61 -3.59 2.51 -4.91
CA HIS A 61 -4.15 3.85 -5.11
C HIS A 61 -3.03 4.88 -5.30
N ALA A 62 -2.58 5.05 -6.55
CA ALA A 62 -1.57 6.03 -6.89
C ALA A 62 -2.10 7.47 -6.73
N VAL A 63 -1.36 8.31 -6.01
CA VAL A 63 -1.67 9.74 -5.81
C VAL A 63 -0.64 10.69 -6.39
N GLN A 64 0.58 10.19 -6.71
CA GLN A 64 1.65 10.99 -7.30
C GLN A 64 2.43 10.15 -8.32
N ASN A 65 2.81 10.78 -9.43
CA ASN A 65 3.73 10.22 -10.42
C ASN A 65 5.02 11.02 -10.44
N ASN A 66 6.16 10.32 -10.41
CA ASN A 66 7.49 10.91 -10.51
C ASN A 66 8.22 10.35 -11.73
N ILE A 67 9.04 11.17 -12.35
CA ILE A 67 9.93 10.77 -13.45
C ILE A 67 11.34 11.24 -13.13
N SER A 68 12.30 10.32 -13.24
CA SER A 68 13.73 10.62 -13.18
C SER A 68 14.33 10.36 -14.55
N PHE A 69 14.73 11.43 -15.22
CA PHE A 69 15.45 11.33 -16.49
C PHE A 69 16.96 11.25 -16.22
N ASN A 70 17.63 10.37 -16.95
CA ASN A 70 19.06 10.09 -16.80
C ASN A 70 19.67 10.00 -18.21
N ASP A 71 20.47 10.98 -18.57
CA ASP A 71 21.09 11.12 -19.88
C ASP A 71 22.30 10.21 -20.10
N ALA A 72 22.94 9.76 -19.02
CA ALA A 72 24.13 8.91 -19.09
C ALA A 72 23.85 7.45 -18.67
N VAL A 73 24.62 6.53 -19.28
CA VAL A 73 24.74 5.15 -18.81
C VAL A 73 25.51 5.12 -17.48
N GLY A 74 25.10 4.26 -16.55
CA GLY A 74 25.75 4.09 -15.25
C GLY A 74 25.23 5.03 -14.16
N THR A 75 24.29 5.95 -14.43
CA THR A 75 23.66 6.73 -13.36
C THR A 75 22.99 5.78 -12.36
N THR A 76 23.47 5.83 -11.11
CA THR A 76 23.01 4.89 -10.06
C THR A 76 22.40 5.67 -8.90
N ARG A 77 21.20 5.25 -8.46
CA ARG A 77 20.43 5.89 -7.37
C ARG A 77 19.89 4.85 -6.40
N GLY A 78 19.86 5.17 -5.12
CA GLY A 78 19.31 4.30 -4.08
C GLY A 78 20.29 4.04 -2.94
N LEU A 79 20.10 3.05 -2.11
CA LEU A 79 18.89 2.29 -1.85
C LEU A 79 17.97 3.08 -0.92
N HIS A 80 16.75 3.37 -1.36
CA HIS A 80 15.79 4.18 -0.59
C HIS A 80 14.53 3.37 -0.26
N ALA A 81 14.28 3.10 1.01
CA ALA A 81 13.02 2.56 1.50
C ALA A 81 12.12 3.70 1.96
N GLU A 82 10.97 3.81 1.36
CA GLU A 82 9.99 4.86 1.61
C GLU A 82 8.76 4.29 2.33
N PRO A 83 8.00 5.14 3.06
CA PRO A 83 6.85 4.69 3.82
C PRO A 83 5.57 4.51 2.98
N TRP A 84 5.70 4.40 1.66
CA TRP A 84 4.62 4.18 0.68
C TRP A 84 4.96 3.10 -0.32
N ASP A 85 3.92 2.57 -0.95
CA ASP A 85 4.08 1.60 -2.03
C ASP A 85 4.40 2.32 -3.35
N LYS A 86 5.11 1.64 -4.24
CA LYS A 86 5.50 2.16 -5.55
C LYS A 86 5.13 1.20 -6.67
N TRP A 87 4.79 1.78 -7.80
CA TRP A 87 4.79 1.11 -9.10
C TRP A 87 5.90 1.66 -9.96
N VAL A 88 6.92 0.86 -10.18
CA VAL A 88 8.16 1.24 -10.86
C VAL A 88 8.16 0.70 -12.28
N SER A 89 8.54 1.53 -13.25
CA SER A 89 8.73 1.14 -14.64
C SER A 89 9.71 2.08 -15.35
N VAL A 90 10.03 1.82 -16.60
CA VAL A 90 10.73 2.78 -17.46
C VAL A 90 9.83 3.22 -18.60
N ALA A 91 9.89 4.51 -18.95
CA ALA A 91 9.24 5.07 -20.13
C ALA A 91 10.13 4.95 -21.37
N THR A 92 11.44 5.04 -21.21
CA THR A 92 12.47 4.80 -22.24
C THR A 92 13.71 4.21 -21.59
N GLY A 93 14.52 3.51 -22.36
CA GLY A 93 15.78 2.93 -21.92
C GLY A 93 15.61 1.65 -21.12
N ARG A 94 16.66 1.28 -20.41
CA ARG A 94 16.76 0.06 -19.62
C ARG A 94 17.60 0.31 -18.38
N VAL A 95 17.18 -0.30 -17.27
CA VAL A 95 17.91 -0.25 -15.99
C VAL A 95 18.14 -1.65 -15.43
N PHE A 96 19.24 -1.84 -14.75
CA PHE A 96 19.36 -2.86 -13.71
C PHE A 96 18.79 -2.28 -12.43
N ALA A 97 17.82 -2.94 -11.84
CA ALA A 97 17.18 -2.51 -10.59
C ALA A 97 17.40 -3.55 -9.50
N ALA A 98 17.61 -3.09 -8.27
CA ALA A 98 17.82 -3.94 -7.13
C ALA A 98 17.03 -3.43 -5.93
N TRP A 99 16.55 -4.37 -5.12
CA TRP A 99 15.76 -4.12 -3.92
C TRP A 99 16.34 -4.88 -2.74
N VAL A 100 16.24 -4.24 -1.56
CA VAL A 100 16.60 -4.84 -0.28
C VAL A 100 15.43 -4.69 0.68
N ASP A 101 14.98 -5.77 1.29
CA ASP A 101 13.90 -5.71 2.27
C ASP A 101 14.41 -5.12 3.59
N LEU A 102 13.91 -3.94 3.96
CA LEU A 102 14.23 -3.29 5.23
C LEU A 102 13.08 -3.38 6.24
N ARG A 103 12.03 -4.12 5.95
CA ARG A 103 10.92 -4.32 6.89
C ARG A 103 11.35 -5.20 8.05
N GLU A 104 10.93 -4.85 9.24
CA GLU A 104 11.14 -5.67 10.43
C GLU A 104 10.49 -7.05 10.25
N GLY A 105 11.27 -8.11 10.42
CA GLY A 105 10.77 -9.48 10.26
C GLY A 105 11.79 -10.43 9.61
N PRO A 106 11.35 -11.65 9.28
CA PRO A 106 12.25 -12.73 8.82
C PRO A 106 12.87 -12.48 7.44
N SER A 107 12.33 -11.58 6.64
CA SER A 107 12.85 -11.22 5.31
C SER A 107 13.79 -10.01 5.32
N PHE A 108 14.05 -9.40 6.49
CA PHE A 108 15.00 -8.28 6.59
C PHE A 108 16.34 -8.64 5.96
N GLY A 109 16.83 -7.78 5.06
CA GLY A 109 18.07 -7.99 4.32
C GLY A 109 17.94 -8.89 3.08
N ALA A 110 16.76 -9.45 2.78
CA ALA A 110 16.56 -10.19 1.53
C ALA A 110 16.77 -9.29 0.32
N VAL A 111 17.41 -9.80 -0.72
CA VAL A 111 17.77 -9.06 -1.94
C VAL A 111 17.08 -9.67 -3.15
N TYR A 112 16.61 -8.82 -4.03
CA TYR A 112 16.16 -9.18 -5.37
C TYR A 112 16.68 -8.19 -6.38
N SER A 113 17.07 -8.65 -7.57
CA SER A 113 17.49 -7.78 -8.68
C SER A 113 17.00 -8.32 -10.01
N THR A 114 16.72 -7.41 -10.94
CA THR A 114 16.34 -7.73 -12.32
C THR A 114 16.59 -6.55 -13.24
N GLU A 115 16.64 -6.78 -14.54
CA GLU A 115 16.60 -5.71 -15.53
C GLU A 115 15.15 -5.30 -15.83
N ILE A 116 14.93 -3.99 -15.91
CA ILE A 116 13.63 -3.39 -16.29
C ILE A 116 13.82 -2.67 -17.62
N ASP A 117 13.07 -3.11 -18.61
CA ASP A 117 12.84 -2.43 -19.88
C ASP A 117 11.39 -1.93 -20.00
N VAL A 118 11.00 -1.40 -21.15
CA VAL A 118 9.64 -0.88 -21.35
C VAL A 118 8.53 -1.94 -21.19
N SER A 119 8.87 -3.24 -21.25
CA SER A 119 7.92 -4.36 -21.12
C SER A 119 7.83 -4.94 -19.71
N ARG A 120 8.51 -4.34 -18.73
CA ARG A 120 8.53 -4.81 -17.35
C ARG A 120 8.28 -3.68 -16.36
N ALA A 121 7.56 -3.98 -15.30
CA ALA A 121 7.39 -3.11 -14.16
C ALA A 121 7.53 -3.91 -12.86
N VAL A 122 7.66 -3.21 -11.72
CA VAL A 122 7.75 -3.83 -10.40
C VAL A 122 6.87 -3.08 -9.42
N PHE A 123 6.01 -3.81 -8.72
CA PHE A 123 5.33 -3.30 -7.54
C PHE A 123 6.24 -3.46 -6.33
N VAL A 124 6.57 -2.35 -5.70
CA VAL A 124 7.48 -2.28 -4.55
C VAL A 124 6.68 -1.91 -3.31
N PRO A 125 6.49 -2.82 -2.35
CA PRO A 125 5.81 -2.48 -1.10
C PRO A 125 6.66 -1.53 -0.26
N ARG A 126 5.99 -0.70 0.54
CA ARG A 126 6.64 0.18 1.51
C ARG A 126 7.68 -0.57 2.34
N GLY A 127 8.77 0.11 2.69
CA GLY A 127 9.85 -0.46 3.49
C GLY A 127 10.79 -1.39 2.73
N VAL A 128 10.52 -1.67 1.46
CA VAL A 128 11.49 -2.32 0.57
C VAL A 128 12.31 -1.22 -0.11
N ALA A 129 13.61 -1.22 0.14
CA ALA A 129 14.53 -0.25 -0.44
C ALA A 129 14.71 -0.50 -1.92
N ASN A 130 14.55 0.56 -2.71
CA ASN A 130 14.60 0.54 -4.17
C ASN A 130 15.84 1.26 -4.68
N SER A 131 16.46 0.69 -5.71
CA SER A 131 17.60 1.27 -6.43
C SER A 131 17.57 0.92 -7.90
N TYR A 132 18.33 1.66 -8.70
CA TYR A 132 18.57 1.31 -10.09
C TYR A 132 19.91 1.87 -10.60
N GLN A 133 20.44 1.23 -11.64
CA GLN A 133 21.57 1.67 -12.44
C GLN A 133 21.15 1.69 -13.91
N THR A 134 21.34 2.81 -14.62
CA THR A 134 21.00 2.90 -16.04
C THR A 134 21.96 2.08 -16.90
N LEU A 135 21.40 1.27 -17.81
CA LEU A 135 22.12 0.46 -18.76
C LEU A 135 22.14 1.07 -20.17
N GLU A 136 21.28 2.06 -20.39
CA GLU A 136 21.16 2.80 -21.66
C GLU A 136 21.11 4.31 -21.36
N ALA A 137 21.57 5.12 -22.31
CA ALA A 137 21.44 6.57 -22.26
C ALA A 137 19.97 6.99 -22.43
N ASP A 138 19.65 8.22 -22.07
CA ASP A 138 18.30 8.81 -22.18
C ASP A 138 17.21 7.96 -21.52
N THR A 139 17.55 7.32 -20.40
CA THR A 139 16.64 6.47 -19.64
C THR A 139 15.70 7.30 -18.77
N ALA A 140 14.40 7.16 -19.01
CA ALA A 140 13.34 7.77 -18.21
C ALA A 140 12.73 6.71 -17.25
N TYR A 141 13.16 6.75 -15.98
CA TYR A 141 12.65 5.93 -14.90
C TYR A 141 11.44 6.61 -14.27
N THR A 142 10.30 5.93 -14.26
CA THR A 142 9.03 6.48 -13.77
C THR A 142 8.46 5.62 -12.64
N TYR A 143 7.84 6.28 -11.66
CA TYR A 143 7.16 5.56 -10.59
C TYR A 143 5.93 6.31 -10.08
N LEU A 144 4.88 5.54 -9.83
CA LEU A 144 3.68 5.98 -9.12
C LEU A 144 3.84 5.64 -7.65
N VAL A 145 3.27 6.45 -6.77
CA VAL A 145 3.33 6.24 -5.31
C VAL A 145 1.96 6.44 -4.66
N THR A 146 1.73 5.75 -3.52
CA THR A 146 0.46 5.79 -2.77
C THR A 146 0.37 6.93 -1.77
N ASP A 147 1.41 7.77 -1.66
CA ASP A 147 1.39 8.95 -0.79
C ASP A 147 2.15 10.10 -1.43
N HIS A 148 1.92 11.33 -0.94
CA HIS A 148 2.66 12.50 -1.39
C HIS A 148 4.04 12.55 -0.73
N TRP A 149 5.03 12.97 -1.50
CA TRP A 149 6.35 13.20 -0.97
C TRP A 149 6.33 14.23 0.16
N SER A 150 7.02 13.93 1.25
CA SER A 150 7.24 14.84 2.37
C SER A 150 8.68 14.76 2.83
N PRO A 151 9.34 15.90 3.15
CA PRO A 151 10.69 15.90 3.71
C PRO A 151 10.77 15.23 5.09
N ASP A 152 9.64 15.19 5.81
CA ASP A 152 9.53 14.60 7.17
C ASP A 152 9.08 13.13 7.15
N ALA A 153 8.95 12.53 5.97
CA ALA A 153 8.58 11.12 5.85
C ALA A 153 9.67 10.21 6.43
N ALA A 154 9.26 9.12 7.06
CA ALA A 154 10.17 8.15 7.67
C ALA A 154 10.86 7.29 6.59
N TYR A 155 11.98 7.76 6.08
CA TYR A 155 12.83 7.02 5.16
C TYR A 155 13.78 6.10 5.91
N SER A 156 14.08 4.94 5.32
CA SER A 156 15.24 4.12 5.67
C SER A 156 16.13 3.93 4.43
N PHE A 157 17.41 3.76 4.65
CA PHE A 157 18.41 3.74 3.59
C PHE A 157 19.41 2.62 3.79
N VAL A 158 20.00 2.14 2.69
CA VAL A 158 21.16 1.25 2.70
C VAL A 158 22.16 1.70 1.65
N ASN A 159 23.43 1.53 1.95
CA ASN A 159 24.51 1.84 1.03
C ASN A 159 24.51 0.88 -0.18
N LEU A 160 24.67 1.44 -1.38
CA LEU A 160 24.70 0.68 -2.63
C LEU A 160 25.84 -0.36 -2.69
N ALA A 161 26.94 -0.10 -1.97
CA ALA A 161 28.11 -0.99 -1.86
C ALA A 161 28.09 -1.82 -0.57
N ASP A 162 26.88 -2.12 -0.03
CA ASP A 162 26.78 -2.96 1.16
C ASP A 162 27.24 -4.38 0.88
N GLU A 163 28.16 -4.87 1.70
CA GLU A 163 28.80 -6.20 1.54
C GLU A 163 27.89 -7.35 1.95
N THR A 164 26.87 -7.08 2.77
CA THR A 164 25.88 -8.09 3.18
C THR A 164 24.79 -8.23 2.13
N ALA A 165 24.31 -7.12 1.60
CA ALA A 165 23.36 -7.10 0.48
C ALA A 165 24.02 -7.63 -0.81
N ALA A 166 25.34 -7.42 -0.97
CA ALA A 166 26.18 -7.98 -2.03
C ALA A 166 25.57 -7.90 -3.44
N ILE A 167 24.99 -6.74 -3.78
CA ILE A 167 24.35 -6.53 -5.09
C ILE A 167 25.41 -6.55 -6.19
N GLU A 168 25.26 -7.43 -7.16
CA GLU A 168 26.14 -7.54 -8.33
C GLU A 168 25.78 -6.49 -9.39
N TRP A 169 26.30 -5.27 -9.23
CA TRP A 169 26.06 -4.18 -10.17
C TRP A 169 26.72 -4.46 -11.53
N PRO A 170 25.98 -4.33 -12.65
CA PRO A 170 26.52 -4.54 -14.01
C PRO A 170 27.72 -3.63 -14.34
N ILE A 171 27.68 -2.37 -13.87
CA ILE A 171 28.82 -1.44 -13.98
C ILE A 171 29.33 -1.19 -12.56
N PRO A 172 30.64 -1.38 -12.31
CA PRO A 172 31.23 -1.17 -10.99
C PRO A 172 30.94 0.22 -10.42
N LEU A 173 30.63 0.29 -9.12
CA LEU A 173 30.18 1.54 -8.47
C LEU A 173 31.25 2.64 -8.42
N ASP A 174 32.50 2.33 -8.62
CA ASP A 174 33.60 3.29 -8.76
C ASP A 174 33.72 3.92 -10.16
N GLN A 175 32.95 3.39 -11.13
CA GLN A 175 32.93 3.84 -12.54
C GLN A 175 31.63 4.56 -12.92
N VAL A 176 30.72 4.81 -11.96
CA VAL A 176 29.39 5.34 -12.21
C VAL A 176 29.12 6.62 -11.40
N GLU A 177 28.11 7.36 -11.85
CA GLU A 177 27.65 8.55 -11.15
C GLU A 177 26.70 8.17 -10.02
N ILE A 178 27.06 8.52 -8.79
CA ILE A 178 26.25 8.33 -7.57
C ILE A 178 26.32 9.64 -6.77
N SER A 179 25.18 10.11 -6.25
CA SER A 179 25.14 11.28 -5.39
C SER A 179 25.96 11.07 -4.11
N GLU A 180 26.54 12.15 -3.55
CA GLU A 180 27.25 12.08 -2.28
C GLU A 180 26.34 11.55 -1.14
N LYS A 181 25.05 11.92 -1.18
CA LYS A 181 24.05 11.45 -0.22
C LYS A 181 23.90 9.93 -0.29
N ASP A 182 23.75 9.36 -1.49
CA ASP A 182 23.57 7.91 -1.66
C ASP A 182 24.84 7.13 -1.28
N ARG A 183 26.03 7.71 -1.51
CA ARG A 183 27.30 7.15 -1.04
C ARG A 183 27.45 7.12 0.47
N ALA A 184 26.80 8.06 1.17
CA ALA A 184 26.85 8.22 2.62
C ALA A 184 25.78 7.41 3.38
N HIS A 185 24.92 6.64 2.68
CA HIS A 185 23.93 5.81 3.34
C HIS A 185 24.56 4.76 4.27
N PRO A 186 23.86 4.37 5.35
CA PRO A 186 24.38 3.40 6.32
C PRO A 186 24.53 2.01 5.71
N ARG A 187 25.32 1.16 6.33
CA ARG A 187 25.36 -0.27 6.00
C ARG A 187 24.09 -0.96 6.47
N LEU A 188 23.76 -2.11 5.88
CA LEU A 188 22.56 -2.88 6.24
C LEU A 188 22.56 -3.24 7.73
N ALA A 189 23.72 -3.52 8.32
CA ALA A 189 23.87 -3.80 9.74
C ALA A 189 23.46 -2.62 10.66
N ASP A 190 23.54 -1.39 10.16
CA ASP A 190 23.20 -0.16 10.87
C ASP A 190 21.87 0.45 10.38
N ALA A 191 21.22 -0.17 9.41
CA ALA A 191 19.95 0.30 8.87
C ALA A 191 18.83 0.17 9.91
N VAL A 192 17.98 1.20 9.99
CA VAL A 192 16.81 1.17 10.87
C VAL A 192 15.70 0.36 10.19
N PRO A 193 15.27 -0.77 10.78
CA PRO A 193 14.18 -1.55 10.21
C PRO A 193 12.89 -0.76 10.14
N VAL A 194 12.17 -0.91 9.03
CA VAL A 194 10.85 -0.31 8.82
C VAL A 194 9.82 -1.18 9.54
N LYS A 195 9.22 -0.61 10.59
CA LYS A 195 8.18 -1.30 11.35
C LYS A 195 6.92 -1.50 10.52
N PRO A 196 6.18 -2.62 10.70
CA PRO A 196 4.88 -2.80 10.10
C PRO A 196 3.93 -1.68 10.59
N ARG A 197 2.98 -1.29 9.73
CA ARG A 197 1.88 -0.45 10.19
C ARG A 197 1.04 -1.21 11.21
N ARG A 198 0.35 -0.46 12.07
CA ARG A 198 -0.43 -1.04 13.16
C ARG A 198 -1.86 -1.38 12.73
N ILE A 199 -2.43 -2.34 13.40
CA ILE A 199 -3.87 -2.64 13.36
C ILE A 199 -4.49 -1.99 14.61
N LEU A 200 -5.52 -1.17 14.41
CA LEU A 200 -6.26 -0.52 15.49
C LEU A 200 -7.57 -1.27 15.74
N VAL A 201 -7.73 -1.81 16.94
CA VAL A 201 -8.97 -2.43 17.41
C VAL A 201 -9.70 -1.45 18.30
N ILE A 202 -10.84 -0.93 17.83
CA ILE A 202 -11.68 0.05 18.53
C ILE A 202 -12.80 -0.68 19.28
N GLY A 203 -13.14 -0.19 20.48
CA GLY A 203 -14.12 -0.85 21.35
C GLY A 203 -13.51 -2.04 22.10
N SER A 204 -12.25 -1.91 22.48
CA SER A 204 -11.44 -2.95 23.11
C SER A 204 -11.99 -3.48 24.43
N SER A 205 -12.75 -2.69 25.17
CA SER A 205 -13.42 -3.07 26.44
C SER A 205 -14.74 -3.82 26.25
N GLY A 206 -15.30 -3.85 25.02
CA GLY A 206 -16.51 -4.59 24.66
C GLY A 206 -16.30 -6.12 24.60
N GLN A 207 -17.37 -6.87 24.34
CA GLN A 207 -17.28 -8.35 24.27
C GLN A 207 -16.33 -8.80 23.14
N LEU A 208 -16.54 -8.28 21.92
CA LEU A 208 -15.71 -8.64 20.78
C LEU A 208 -14.28 -8.13 20.95
N GLY A 209 -14.09 -6.88 21.40
CA GLY A 209 -12.76 -6.32 21.64
C GLY A 209 -11.93 -7.15 22.62
N ARG A 210 -12.54 -7.58 23.74
CA ARG A 210 -11.88 -8.50 24.70
C ARG A 210 -11.57 -9.86 24.10
N ALA A 211 -12.46 -10.41 23.27
CA ALA A 211 -12.22 -11.67 22.59
C ALA A 211 -11.09 -11.58 21.59
N LEU A 212 -11.02 -10.49 20.82
CA LEU A 212 -9.91 -10.21 19.89
C LEU A 212 -8.58 -10.08 20.64
N ARG A 213 -8.55 -9.32 21.76
CA ARG A 213 -7.37 -9.18 22.60
C ARG A 213 -6.92 -10.52 23.20
N ALA A 214 -7.87 -11.37 23.64
CA ALA A 214 -7.56 -12.69 24.15
C ALA A 214 -7.03 -13.65 23.06
N SER A 215 -7.50 -13.52 21.83
CA SER A 215 -7.09 -14.35 20.69
C SER A 215 -5.75 -13.92 20.08
N TYR A 216 -5.56 -12.63 19.87
CA TYR A 216 -4.37 -12.10 19.20
C TYR A 216 -3.25 -11.73 20.18
N GLY A 217 -3.56 -11.50 21.47
CA GLY A 217 -2.57 -11.09 22.47
C GLY A 217 -2.15 -9.61 22.34
N GLU A 218 -1.06 -9.29 23.00
CA GLU A 218 -0.42 -7.97 22.95
C GLU A 218 0.79 -8.05 22.02
N HIS A 219 0.80 -7.23 20.99
CA HIS A 219 1.90 -7.12 20.01
C HIS A 219 2.14 -5.66 19.66
N ASP A 220 3.38 -5.29 19.31
CA ASP A 220 3.77 -3.92 18.98
C ASP A 220 2.99 -3.33 17.80
N HIS A 221 2.48 -4.19 16.90
CA HIS A 221 1.68 -3.79 15.74
C HIS A 221 0.16 -3.82 15.98
N LEU A 222 -0.30 -4.21 17.18
CA LEU A 222 -1.71 -4.18 17.59
C LEU A 222 -1.92 -3.07 18.62
N GLU A 223 -2.89 -2.22 18.36
CA GLU A 223 -3.32 -1.21 19.30
C GLU A 223 -4.79 -1.39 19.62
N TYR A 224 -5.11 -1.40 20.90
CA TYR A 224 -6.46 -1.56 21.43
C TYR A 224 -6.91 -0.26 22.06
N ALA A 225 -7.95 0.36 21.50
CA ALA A 225 -8.52 1.58 22.03
C ALA A 225 -9.96 1.37 22.49
N ASP A 226 -10.29 1.89 23.67
CA ASP A 226 -11.66 2.00 24.12
C ASP A 226 -12.24 3.39 23.89
N ARG A 227 -13.44 3.65 24.45
CA ARG A 227 -14.15 4.92 24.21
C ARG A 227 -13.42 6.12 24.80
N ASP A 228 -12.75 5.95 25.95
CA ASP A 228 -12.06 7.06 26.63
C ASP A 228 -10.80 7.48 25.85
N GLU A 229 -10.16 6.54 25.16
CA GLU A 229 -8.97 6.76 24.33
C GLU A 229 -9.34 7.22 22.91
N LEU A 230 -10.47 6.74 22.38
CA LEU A 230 -10.97 7.10 21.05
C LEU A 230 -12.49 7.02 20.98
N ASP A 231 -13.18 8.12 21.27
CA ASP A 231 -14.58 8.26 20.91
C ASP A 231 -14.69 8.58 19.41
N ILE A 232 -15.12 7.59 18.63
CA ILE A 232 -15.23 7.68 17.17
C ILE A 232 -16.25 8.72 16.70
N SER A 233 -17.14 9.17 17.60
CA SER A 233 -18.08 10.26 17.31
C SER A 233 -17.47 11.65 17.55
N SER A 234 -16.29 11.76 18.20
CA SER A 234 -15.61 13.04 18.48
C SER A 234 -14.69 13.43 17.32
N PRO A 235 -14.96 14.54 16.61
CA PRO A 235 -14.09 15.06 15.56
C PRO A 235 -12.68 15.38 16.06
N GLU A 236 -12.53 15.85 17.30
CA GLU A 236 -11.27 16.25 17.91
C GLU A 236 -10.37 15.03 18.12
N LEU A 237 -10.89 13.95 18.71
CA LEU A 237 -10.13 12.71 18.94
C LEU A 237 -9.80 12.01 17.63
N MET A 238 -10.71 12.05 16.67
CA MET A 238 -10.46 11.52 15.32
C MET A 238 -9.33 12.29 14.62
N SER A 239 -9.31 13.62 14.67
CA SER A 239 -8.29 14.43 14.02
C SER A 239 -6.91 14.37 14.67
N ALA A 240 -6.85 14.10 15.97
CA ALA A 240 -5.60 14.05 16.72
C ALA A 240 -4.80 12.75 16.49
N ARG A 241 -5.40 11.74 15.87
CA ARG A 241 -4.76 10.41 15.74
C ARG A 241 -3.83 10.34 14.54
N PRO A 242 -2.65 9.66 14.66
CA PRO A 242 -1.68 9.53 13.56
C PRO A 242 -2.09 8.40 12.60
N TRP A 243 -3.16 8.59 11.83
CA TRP A 243 -3.79 7.57 10.97
C TRP A 243 -2.82 6.89 9.99
N ARG A 244 -1.81 7.60 9.49
CA ARG A 244 -0.78 7.05 8.59
C ARG A 244 0.06 5.92 9.21
N THR A 245 0.00 5.73 10.52
CA THR A 245 0.70 4.64 11.22
C THR A 245 -0.07 3.33 11.24
N TYR A 246 -1.32 3.35 10.77
CA TYR A 246 -2.18 2.15 10.68
C TYR A 246 -2.33 1.70 9.23
N ASP A 247 -2.63 0.42 9.04
CA ASP A 247 -3.10 -0.16 7.78
C ASP A 247 -4.53 -0.69 7.89
N THR A 248 -4.95 -1.09 9.08
CA THR A 248 -6.25 -1.70 9.32
C THR A 248 -6.90 -1.13 10.58
N ILE A 249 -8.19 -0.88 10.48
CA ILE A 249 -9.08 -0.55 11.59
C ILE A 249 -10.09 -1.68 11.75
N ILE A 250 -10.17 -2.28 12.94
CA ILE A 250 -11.22 -3.23 13.31
C ILE A 250 -12.17 -2.48 14.26
N ASN A 251 -13.33 -2.07 13.74
CA ASN A 251 -14.31 -1.36 14.53
C ASN A 251 -15.27 -2.35 15.24
N ALA A 252 -14.94 -2.68 16.47
CA ALA A 252 -15.82 -3.43 17.40
C ALA A 252 -16.59 -2.51 18.34
N ALA A 253 -16.46 -1.19 18.21
CA ALA A 253 -17.26 -0.24 19.00
C ALA A 253 -18.68 -0.13 18.44
N ALA A 254 -19.65 -0.23 19.31
CA ALA A 254 -21.04 -0.01 18.99
C ALA A 254 -21.85 0.34 20.26
N TYR A 255 -22.88 1.13 20.10
CA TYR A 255 -23.95 1.23 21.09
C TYR A 255 -24.88 0.02 20.91
N THR A 256 -24.96 -0.85 21.91
CA THR A 256 -25.66 -2.14 21.82
C THR A 256 -26.86 -2.29 22.76
N ALA A 257 -27.20 -1.22 23.50
CA ALA A 257 -28.36 -1.24 24.40
C ALA A 257 -29.65 -1.00 23.59
N VAL A 258 -30.13 -2.07 22.93
CA VAL A 258 -31.25 -2.04 21.95
C VAL A 258 -32.49 -1.35 22.50
N ASP A 259 -32.99 -1.79 23.69
CA ASP A 259 -34.20 -1.22 24.29
C ASP A 259 -34.00 0.25 24.70
N ARG A 260 -32.83 0.60 25.20
CA ARG A 260 -32.51 1.99 25.56
C ARG A 260 -32.40 2.90 24.32
N ALA A 261 -32.04 2.37 23.17
CA ALA A 261 -32.01 3.12 21.92
C ALA A 261 -33.39 3.69 21.53
N GLU A 262 -34.48 3.11 22.02
CA GLU A 262 -35.85 3.63 21.78
C GLU A 262 -36.18 4.85 22.62
N THR A 263 -35.40 5.17 23.68
CA THR A 263 -35.56 6.43 24.45
C THR A 263 -34.97 7.62 23.69
N VAL A 264 -35.34 8.85 24.09
CA VAL A 264 -34.80 10.06 23.43
C VAL A 264 -33.28 10.15 23.57
N GLU A 265 -32.78 9.97 24.79
CA GLU A 265 -31.34 10.03 25.09
C GLU A 265 -30.57 8.88 24.44
N GLY A 266 -31.08 7.65 24.56
CA GLY A 266 -30.44 6.48 23.97
C GLY A 266 -30.39 6.50 22.46
N ARG A 267 -31.38 7.13 21.81
CA ARG A 267 -31.38 7.37 20.36
C ARG A 267 -30.24 8.27 19.93
N VAL A 268 -30.01 9.37 20.64
CA VAL A 268 -28.88 10.28 20.33
C VAL A 268 -27.56 9.55 20.46
N ASP A 269 -27.36 8.80 21.57
CA ASP A 269 -26.13 8.04 21.78
C ASP A 269 -25.93 6.95 20.72
N ALA A 270 -26.99 6.25 20.34
CA ALA A 270 -26.95 5.18 19.34
C ALA A 270 -26.56 5.74 17.94
N TRP A 271 -27.18 6.85 17.51
CA TRP A 271 -26.85 7.52 16.25
C TRP A 271 -25.41 8.07 16.25
N ALA A 272 -24.97 8.67 17.35
CA ALA A 272 -23.61 9.19 17.48
C ALA A 272 -22.57 8.05 17.34
N ALA A 273 -22.73 6.95 18.09
CA ALA A 273 -21.76 5.85 18.07
C ALA A 273 -21.84 5.03 16.77
N ASN A 274 -23.06 4.56 16.41
CA ASN A 274 -23.21 3.56 15.34
C ASN A 274 -23.17 4.17 13.93
N ALA A 275 -23.76 5.35 13.72
CA ALA A 275 -23.82 5.96 12.39
C ALA A 275 -22.71 7.02 12.20
N THR A 276 -22.66 8.06 13.06
CA THR A 276 -21.67 9.14 12.92
C THR A 276 -20.25 8.61 13.10
N GLY A 277 -20.02 7.79 14.13
CA GLY A 277 -18.71 7.17 14.39
C GLY A 277 -18.26 6.29 13.24
N ALA A 278 -19.14 5.44 12.70
CA ALA A 278 -18.82 4.61 11.54
C ALA A 278 -18.49 5.44 10.29
N ALA A 279 -19.27 6.51 10.01
CA ALA A 279 -19.01 7.42 8.91
C ALA A 279 -17.67 8.16 9.06
N ASN A 280 -17.27 8.53 10.28
CA ASN A 280 -15.95 9.12 10.54
C ASN A 280 -14.83 8.13 10.24
N LEU A 281 -14.95 6.86 10.67
CA LEU A 281 -13.97 5.82 10.37
C LEU A 281 -13.89 5.52 8.87
N ALA A 282 -15.02 5.49 8.17
CA ALA A 282 -15.05 5.29 6.71
C ALA A 282 -14.33 6.43 5.97
N ARG A 283 -14.52 7.70 6.38
CA ARG A 283 -13.78 8.84 5.81
C ARG A 283 -12.29 8.71 6.03
N VAL A 284 -11.88 8.39 7.26
CA VAL A 284 -10.46 8.18 7.59
C VAL A 284 -9.89 7.02 6.77
N ALA A 285 -10.59 5.91 6.69
CA ALA A 285 -10.15 4.77 5.90
C ALA A 285 -9.95 5.13 4.42
N ALA A 286 -10.90 5.88 3.84
CA ALA A 286 -10.80 6.36 2.46
C ALA A 286 -9.67 7.39 2.27
N GLU A 287 -9.50 8.33 3.21
CA GLU A 287 -8.48 9.39 3.14
C GLU A 287 -7.06 8.84 3.24
N PHE A 288 -6.83 7.87 4.13
CA PHE A 288 -5.50 7.33 4.42
C PHE A 288 -5.23 5.96 3.78
N GLY A 289 -6.15 5.43 2.96
CA GLY A 289 -6.02 4.15 2.30
C GLY A 289 -5.93 2.97 3.28
N LEU A 290 -6.77 2.99 4.34
CA LEU A 290 -6.81 1.96 5.36
C LEU A 290 -7.87 0.91 5.05
N THR A 291 -7.66 -0.33 5.49
CA THR A 291 -8.71 -1.33 5.53
C THR A 291 -9.61 -1.09 6.74
N LEU A 292 -10.92 -0.96 6.53
CA LEU A 292 -11.92 -0.88 7.61
C LEU A 292 -12.71 -2.18 7.68
N VAL A 293 -12.57 -2.88 8.81
CA VAL A 293 -13.45 -4.01 9.18
C VAL A 293 -14.50 -3.48 10.13
N HIS A 294 -15.73 -3.34 9.65
CA HIS A 294 -16.86 -2.84 10.44
C HIS A 294 -17.83 -3.98 10.77
N ILE A 295 -18.27 -4.05 12.03
CA ILE A 295 -19.17 -5.11 12.49
C ILE A 295 -20.61 -4.62 12.38
N SER A 296 -21.41 -5.27 11.56
CA SER A 296 -22.84 -5.03 11.42
C SER A 296 -23.68 -5.98 12.31
N THR A 297 -24.96 -6.15 12.01
CA THR A 297 -25.92 -6.98 12.75
C THR A 297 -27.00 -7.50 11.80
N ASP A 298 -27.57 -8.66 12.10
CA ASP A 298 -28.75 -9.19 11.42
C ASP A 298 -30.03 -8.38 11.66
N TYR A 299 -30.05 -7.50 12.67
CA TYR A 299 -31.18 -6.58 12.92
C TYR A 299 -31.39 -5.55 11.80
N VAL A 300 -30.46 -5.41 10.86
CA VAL A 300 -30.65 -4.59 9.67
C VAL A 300 -31.73 -5.13 8.73
N PHE A 301 -32.14 -6.38 8.91
CA PHE A 301 -33.24 -7.04 8.20
C PHE A 301 -34.51 -7.13 9.04
N ASP A 302 -35.66 -7.33 8.39
CA ASP A 302 -36.98 -7.43 9.04
C ASP A 302 -37.34 -8.86 9.56
N GLY A 303 -36.60 -9.87 9.16
CA GLY A 303 -36.86 -11.25 9.56
C GLY A 303 -37.99 -11.95 8.76
N GLU A 304 -38.53 -11.33 7.72
CA GLU A 304 -39.70 -11.85 6.98
C GLU A 304 -39.35 -12.92 5.92
N LEU A 305 -38.04 -13.08 5.58
CA LEU A 305 -37.65 -14.07 4.59
C LEU A 305 -37.59 -15.50 5.19
N GLU A 306 -38.14 -16.47 4.45
CA GLU A 306 -38.08 -17.90 4.82
C GLU A 306 -36.72 -18.56 4.51
N ARG A 307 -35.79 -17.85 3.94
CA ARG A 307 -34.41 -18.26 3.67
C ARG A 307 -33.38 -17.45 4.47
N ALA A 308 -32.14 -17.89 4.50
CA ALA A 308 -31.05 -17.08 5.02
C ALA A 308 -30.90 -15.78 4.19
N TYR A 309 -30.67 -14.66 4.89
CA TYR A 309 -30.33 -13.38 4.25
C TYR A 309 -28.97 -13.45 3.56
N ARG A 310 -28.82 -12.63 2.53
CA ARG A 310 -27.57 -12.43 1.77
C ARG A 310 -27.13 -11.00 1.89
N GLU A 311 -25.89 -10.75 1.52
CA GLU A 311 -25.24 -9.44 1.59
C GLU A 311 -25.91 -8.39 0.69
N ASP A 312 -26.60 -8.81 -0.37
CA ASP A 312 -27.29 -7.97 -1.34
C ASP A 312 -28.81 -7.85 -1.10
N ASP A 313 -29.34 -8.46 -0.03
CA ASP A 313 -30.73 -8.30 0.33
C ASP A 313 -31.01 -6.89 0.85
N ALA A 314 -32.20 -6.37 0.57
CA ALA A 314 -32.61 -5.04 0.97
C ALA A 314 -32.68 -4.92 2.50
N LEU A 315 -32.05 -3.86 3.03
CA LEU A 315 -32.13 -3.55 4.46
C LEU A 315 -33.54 -3.04 4.83
N CYS A 316 -34.10 -3.57 5.93
CA CYS A 316 -35.41 -3.17 6.45
C CYS A 316 -35.39 -3.12 7.99
N PRO A 317 -34.62 -2.16 8.60
CA PRO A 317 -34.44 -2.07 10.03
C PRO A 317 -35.71 -1.62 10.76
N LEU A 318 -36.18 -2.38 11.75
CA LEU A 318 -37.44 -2.12 12.44
C LEU A 318 -37.31 -1.19 13.66
N GLY A 319 -36.20 -1.27 14.41
CA GLY A 319 -35.96 -0.48 15.62
C GLY A 319 -34.86 0.57 15.44
N VAL A 320 -34.73 1.47 16.40
CA VAL A 320 -33.72 2.57 16.34
C VAL A 320 -32.28 2.00 16.29
N TYR A 321 -31.97 1.01 17.13
CA TYR A 321 -30.66 0.35 17.07
C TYR A 321 -30.36 -0.19 15.65
N ALA A 322 -31.32 -0.92 15.10
CA ALA A 322 -31.23 -1.46 13.75
C ALA A 322 -31.03 -0.38 12.68
N GLN A 323 -31.80 0.72 12.76
CA GLN A 323 -31.68 1.88 11.86
C GLN A 323 -30.29 2.53 11.92
N THR A 324 -29.71 2.65 13.14
CA THR A 324 -28.37 3.22 13.29
C THR A 324 -27.27 2.32 12.72
N LYS A 325 -27.45 1.00 12.78
CA LYS A 325 -26.51 0.03 12.20
C LYS A 325 -26.64 -0.02 10.67
N ALA A 326 -27.87 -0.07 10.16
CA ALA A 326 -28.11 -0.02 8.72
C ALA A 326 -27.64 1.29 8.05
N ALA A 327 -27.57 2.40 8.80
CA ALA A 327 -27.02 3.66 8.31
C ALA A 327 -25.47 3.66 8.26
N ALA A 328 -24.82 2.68 8.86
CA ALA A 328 -23.37 2.50 8.88
C ALA A 328 -22.89 1.56 7.76
N ASP A 329 -23.77 0.65 7.31
CA ASP A 329 -23.54 -0.31 6.23
C ASP A 329 -23.66 0.37 4.86
#